data_bf8760e38925a1b061a1c07b3ce0477d
#
_entry.id   bf8760e38925a1b061a1c07b3ce0477d
#
_cell.length_a   1.000
_cell.length_b   1.000
_cell.length_c   1.000
_cell.angle_alpha   90.00
_cell.angle_beta   90.00
_cell.angle_gamma   90.00
#
_symmetry.space_group_name_H-M   'P 1'
#
loop_
_entity.id
_entity.type
_entity.pdbx_description
1 polymer ?
#
loop_
_entity_poly.entity_id
_entity_poly.type
_entity_poly.pdbx_seq_one_letter_code
_entity_poly.pdbx_strand_id
1 'polypeptide(L)'
;MFVSQILHGFFYGITIPILWAMIADVADYSEWKTNRRATAIIFSAMMVGLKAGLSIGGALVTWILGQYGYINKDNISVAQEIIQPETVAQGARLLVSVYASIPFFLVVALLFLYEINKKKEVQIEMELSERRGK
;
A
#
# COMPACT_ATOMS: atom_id res chain seq x y z
N MET A 1 3.80 -22.69 -6.92
CA MET A 1 3.45 -21.85 -5.77
C MET A 1 4.68 -21.28 -5.04
N PHE A 2 5.64 -22.10 -4.58
CA PHE A 2 6.80 -21.59 -3.81
C PHE A 2 7.66 -20.56 -4.53
N VAL A 3 8.00 -20.78 -5.80
CA VAL A 3 8.82 -19.85 -6.58
C VAL A 3 8.15 -18.48 -6.72
N SER A 4 6.84 -18.46 -7.00
CA SER A 4 6.04 -17.23 -7.08
C SER A 4 6.04 -16.46 -5.76
N GLN A 5 5.94 -17.18 -4.63
CA GLN A 5 5.95 -16.58 -3.30
C GLN A 5 7.32 -15.97 -2.94
N ILE A 6 8.40 -16.67 -3.31
CA ILE A 6 9.77 -16.16 -3.10
C ILE A 6 10.01 -14.89 -3.93
N LEU A 7 9.61 -14.90 -5.21
CA LEU A 7 9.72 -13.71 -6.06
C LEU A 7 8.91 -12.54 -5.50
N HIS A 8 7.68 -12.79 -5.10
CA HIS A 8 6.82 -11.77 -4.50
C HIS A 8 7.46 -11.19 -3.22
N GLY A 9 7.96 -12.04 -2.32
CA GLY A 9 8.62 -11.61 -1.09
C GLY A 9 9.88 -10.77 -1.36
N PHE A 10 10.66 -11.14 -2.38
CA PHE A 10 11.85 -10.39 -2.78
C PHE A 10 11.50 -8.98 -3.27
N PHE A 11 10.56 -8.86 -4.20
CA PHE A 11 10.13 -7.55 -4.70
C PHE A 11 9.45 -6.70 -3.62
N TYR A 12 8.65 -7.34 -2.77
CA TYR A 12 8.00 -6.65 -1.65
C TYR A 12 9.03 -6.10 -0.65
N GLY A 13 10.09 -6.88 -0.34
CA GLY A 13 11.17 -6.45 0.53
C GLY A 13 11.94 -5.23 0.03
N ILE A 14 12.06 -5.06 -1.29
CA ILE A 14 12.69 -3.87 -1.91
C ILE A 14 11.72 -2.69 -1.90
N THR A 15 10.42 -2.93 -2.08
CA THR A 15 9.41 -1.86 -2.21
C THR A 15 9.23 -1.08 -0.91
N ILE A 16 9.30 -1.74 0.25
CA ILE A 16 9.08 -1.10 1.55
C ILE A 16 10.09 0.02 1.84
N PRO A 17 11.42 -0.21 1.78
CA PRO A 17 12.40 0.85 1.99
C PRO A 17 12.24 2.02 1.01
N ILE A 18 11.94 1.73 -0.26
CA ILE A 18 11.73 2.77 -1.29
C ILE A 18 10.52 3.63 -0.91
N LEU A 19 9.43 3.03 -0.46
CA LEU A 19 8.25 3.78 -0.03
C LEU A 19 8.57 4.74 1.11
N TRP A 20 9.35 4.30 2.11
CA TRP A 20 9.76 5.15 3.23
C TRP A 20 10.68 6.30 2.79
N ALA A 21 11.60 6.04 1.85
CA ALA A 21 12.44 7.06 1.26
C ALA A 21 11.60 8.13 0.51
N MET A 22 10.68 7.70 -0.35
CA MET A 22 9.79 8.63 -1.07
C MET A 22 8.96 9.52 -0.14
N ILE A 23 8.56 9.02 1.02
CA ILE A 23 7.82 9.83 2.00
C ILE A 23 8.73 10.86 2.67
N ALA A 24 9.98 10.51 2.94
CA ALA A 24 10.97 11.46 3.42
C ALA A 24 11.23 12.58 2.39
N ASP A 25 11.34 12.23 1.11
CA ASP A 25 11.51 13.18 0.00
C ASP A 25 10.30 14.14 -0.12
N VAL A 26 9.09 13.62 0.06
CA VAL A 26 7.86 14.45 0.09
C VAL A 26 7.88 15.40 1.28
N ALA A 27 8.40 14.98 2.44
CA ALA A 27 8.52 15.83 3.62
C ALA A 27 9.53 16.96 3.39
N ASP A 28 10.67 16.66 2.79
CA ASP A 28 11.68 17.66 2.46
C ASP A 28 11.20 18.61 1.33
N TYR A 29 10.50 18.08 0.32
CA TYR A 29 9.84 18.89 -0.71
C TYR A 29 8.81 19.87 -0.12
N SER A 30 8.02 19.42 0.83
CA SER A 30 7.05 20.25 1.53
C SER A 30 7.74 21.36 2.34
N GLU A 31 8.83 21.06 3.04
CA GLU A 31 9.63 22.03 3.77
C GLU A 31 10.26 23.06 2.81
N TRP A 32 10.81 22.60 1.70
CA TRP A 32 11.39 23.47 0.67
C TRP A 32 10.39 24.47 0.09
N LYS A 33 9.17 23.99 -0.19
CA LYS A 33 8.11 24.81 -0.82
C LYS A 33 7.40 25.75 0.15
N THR A 34 7.19 25.33 1.39
CA THR A 34 6.36 26.08 2.37
C THR A 34 7.16 26.75 3.46
N ASN A 35 8.48 26.54 3.53
CA ASN A 35 9.36 26.98 4.62
C ASN A 35 8.88 26.52 6.02
N ARG A 36 8.09 25.42 6.07
CA ARG A 36 7.57 24.82 7.31
C ARG A 36 7.94 23.36 7.37
N ARG A 37 8.62 22.97 8.43
CA ARG A 37 8.96 21.58 8.68
C ARG A 37 7.74 20.81 9.20
N ALA A 38 6.98 20.20 8.28
CA ALA A 38 5.75 19.48 8.57
C ALA A 38 5.93 17.94 8.55
N THR A 39 7.15 17.45 8.77
CA THR A 39 7.53 16.04 8.68
C THR A 39 6.60 15.13 9.49
N ALA A 40 6.30 15.50 10.74
CA ALA A 40 5.42 14.71 11.61
C ALA A 40 4.00 14.57 11.04
N ILE A 41 3.46 15.64 10.42
CA ILE A 41 2.12 15.62 9.84
C ILE A 41 2.08 14.68 8.63
N ILE A 42 3.11 14.71 7.78
CA ILE A 42 3.20 13.87 6.58
C ILE A 42 3.29 12.39 6.97
N PHE A 43 4.15 12.05 7.93
CA PHE A 43 4.25 10.68 8.43
C PHE A 43 2.97 10.22 9.14
N SER A 44 2.30 11.09 9.87
CA SER A 44 1.00 10.78 10.50
C SER A 44 -0.08 10.51 9.45
N ALA A 45 -0.15 11.33 8.40
CA ALA A 45 -1.09 11.12 7.30
C ALA A 45 -0.84 9.80 6.58
N MET A 46 0.44 9.44 6.36
CA MET A 46 0.82 8.14 5.82
C MET A 46 0.33 6.99 6.70
N MET A 47 0.55 7.07 8.02
CA MET A 47 0.12 6.03 8.96
C MET A 47 -1.40 5.86 8.99
N VAL A 48 -2.16 6.97 8.91
CA VAL A 48 -3.61 6.92 8.76
C VAL A 48 -3.99 6.26 7.46
N GLY A 49 -3.34 6.61 6.35
CA GLY A 49 -3.56 6.00 5.04
C GLY A 49 -3.30 4.49 5.04
N LEU A 50 -2.20 4.04 5.65
CA LEU A 50 -1.89 2.61 5.80
C LEU A 50 -2.98 1.85 6.57
N LYS A 51 -3.39 2.37 7.73
CA LYS A 51 -4.43 1.73 8.54
C LYS A 51 -5.79 1.73 7.84
N ALA A 52 -6.16 2.83 7.21
CA ALA A 52 -7.38 2.93 6.42
C ALA A 52 -7.35 1.95 5.23
N GLY A 53 -6.22 1.86 4.52
CA GLY A 53 -6.04 0.93 3.42
C GLY A 53 -6.18 -0.54 3.83
N LEU A 54 -5.57 -0.94 4.95
CA LEU A 54 -5.71 -2.29 5.50
C LEU A 54 -7.16 -2.60 5.90
N SER A 55 -7.86 -1.65 6.54
CA SER A 55 -9.25 -1.83 6.98
C SER A 55 -10.21 -1.94 5.79
N ILE A 56 -10.08 -1.04 4.82
CA ILE A 56 -10.91 -1.04 3.60
C ILE A 56 -10.59 -2.29 2.76
N GLY A 57 -9.31 -2.63 2.63
CA GLY A 57 -8.88 -3.83 1.90
C GLY A 57 -9.45 -5.11 2.50
N GLY A 58 -9.38 -5.27 3.83
CA GLY A 58 -9.97 -6.41 4.53
C GLY A 58 -11.48 -6.50 4.35
N ALA A 59 -12.19 -5.38 4.45
CA ALA A 59 -13.63 -5.32 4.23
C ALA A 59 -14.00 -5.69 2.78
N LEU A 60 -13.26 -5.20 1.79
CA LEU A 60 -13.48 -5.53 0.38
C LEU A 60 -13.25 -7.01 0.10
N VAL A 61 -12.20 -7.62 0.66
CA VAL A 61 -11.94 -9.07 0.52
C VAL A 61 -13.13 -9.87 1.04
N THR A 62 -13.60 -9.56 2.23
CA THR A 62 -14.73 -10.27 2.86
C THR A 62 -16.02 -10.07 2.05
N TRP A 63 -16.27 -8.84 1.58
CA TRP A 63 -17.43 -8.52 0.79
C TRP A 63 -17.43 -9.26 -0.57
N ILE A 64 -16.30 -9.28 -1.27
CA ILE A 64 -16.16 -9.99 -2.55
C ILE A 64 -16.34 -11.49 -2.34
N LEU A 65 -15.68 -12.10 -1.35
CA LEU A 65 -15.84 -13.53 -1.08
C LEU A 65 -17.27 -13.88 -0.70
N GLY A 66 -17.98 -13.00 -0.02
CA GLY A 66 -19.41 -13.15 0.29
C GLY A 66 -20.26 -13.30 -0.98
N GLN A 67 -19.95 -12.60 -2.08
CA GLN A 67 -20.64 -12.76 -3.37
C GLN A 67 -20.42 -14.14 -3.99
N TYR A 68 -19.31 -14.81 -3.67
CA TYR A 68 -19.02 -16.19 -4.11
C TYR A 68 -19.54 -17.26 -3.14
N GLY A 69 -20.33 -16.85 -2.14
CA GLY A 69 -20.96 -17.79 -1.19
C GLY A 69 -20.04 -18.22 -0.04
N TYR A 70 -19.07 -17.39 0.34
CA TYR A 70 -18.22 -17.64 1.50
C TYR A 70 -19.04 -17.72 2.79
N ILE A 71 -18.92 -18.85 3.48
CA ILE A 71 -19.62 -19.12 4.74
C ILE A 71 -18.70 -18.76 5.90
N ASN A 72 -19.11 -17.74 6.70
CA ASN A 72 -18.38 -17.34 7.89
C ASN A 72 -18.68 -18.26 9.06
N LYS A 73 -17.64 -18.63 9.82
CA LYS A 73 -17.74 -19.50 11.01
C LYS A 73 -18.61 -18.92 12.13
N ASP A 74 -18.72 -17.60 12.20
CA ASP A 74 -19.47 -16.93 13.27
C ASP A 74 -20.96 -17.26 13.28
N ASN A 75 -21.48 -17.80 12.17
CA ASN A 75 -22.89 -18.15 11.99
C ASN A 75 -23.19 -19.65 12.16
N ILE A 76 -22.20 -20.47 12.56
CA ILE A 76 -22.34 -21.92 12.60
C ILE A 76 -21.86 -22.45 13.95
N SER A 77 -22.67 -23.34 14.55
CA SER A 77 -22.32 -24.04 15.79
C SER A 77 -21.03 -24.83 15.62
N VAL A 78 -20.17 -24.78 16.63
CA VAL A 78 -18.75 -25.22 16.69
C VAL A 78 -18.45 -26.65 16.24
N ALA A 79 -19.44 -27.49 15.91
CA ALA A 79 -19.30 -28.91 15.64
C ALA A 79 -19.38 -29.32 14.16
N GLN A 80 -19.61 -28.39 13.22
CA GLN A 80 -19.73 -28.73 11.80
C GLN A 80 -18.47 -28.36 11.04
N GLU A 81 -17.89 -29.34 10.36
CA GLU A 81 -16.83 -29.12 9.37
C GLU A 81 -17.40 -28.35 8.18
N ILE A 82 -16.98 -27.11 8.02
CA ILE A 82 -17.47 -26.22 6.96
C ILE A 82 -16.74 -26.56 5.67
N ILE A 83 -17.39 -27.26 4.76
CA ILE A 83 -16.91 -27.43 3.39
C ILE A 83 -17.33 -26.19 2.61
N GLN A 84 -16.36 -25.36 2.28
CA GLN A 84 -16.57 -24.17 1.46
C GLN A 84 -16.98 -24.56 0.03
N PRO A 85 -17.95 -23.86 -0.60
CA PRO A 85 -18.31 -24.10 -1.99
C PRO A 85 -17.12 -23.91 -2.94
N GLU A 86 -17.07 -24.65 -4.03
CA GLU A 86 -15.99 -24.54 -5.04
C GLU A 86 -15.93 -23.15 -5.69
N THR A 87 -17.06 -22.46 -5.74
CA THR A 87 -17.16 -21.06 -6.17
C THR A 87 -16.31 -20.12 -5.32
N VAL A 88 -16.15 -20.38 -4.03
CA VAL A 88 -15.30 -19.60 -3.12
C VAL A 88 -13.83 -19.72 -3.50
N ALA A 89 -13.39 -20.93 -3.90
CA ALA A 89 -12.02 -21.14 -4.39
C ALA A 89 -11.75 -20.36 -5.68
N GLN A 90 -12.73 -20.27 -6.58
CA GLN A 90 -12.65 -19.44 -7.77
C GLN A 90 -12.62 -17.96 -7.43
N GLY A 91 -13.48 -17.49 -6.53
CA GLY A 91 -13.49 -16.12 -6.01
C GLY A 91 -12.15 -15.74 -5.39
N ALA A 92 -11.55 -16.62 -4.58
CA ALA A 92 -10.25 -16.40 -3.96
C ALA A 92 -9.12 -16.30 -5.01
N ARG A 93 -9.14 -17.14 -6.05
CA ARG A 93 -8.18 -17.06 -7.17
C ARG A 93 -8.30 -15.72 -7.92
N LEU A 94 -9.51 -15.29 -8.22
CA LEU A 94 -9.78 -14.01 -8.89
C LEU A 94 -9.34 -12.83 -8.00
N LEU A 95 -9.57 -12.92 -6.69
CA LEU A 95 -9.18 -11.91 -5.73
C LEU A 95 -7.66 -11.69 -5.74
N VAL A 96 -6.89 -12.77 -5.69
CA VAL A 96 -5.41 -12.71 -5.65
C VAL A 96 -4.81 -12.33 -7.02
N SER A 97 -5.45 -12.70 -8.14
CA SER A 97 -4.89 -12.47 -9.47
C SER A 97 -5.38 -11.15 -10.09
N VAL A 98 -6.69 -10.94 -10.20
CA VAL A 98 -7.28 -9.83 -10.94
C VAL A 98 -7.54 -8.63 -10.03
N TYR A 99 -8.29 -8.84 -8.94
CA TYR A 99 -8.68 -7.73 -8.07
C TYR A 99 -7.50 -7.09 -7.34
N ALA A 100 -6.49 -7.89 -6.95
CA ALA A 100 -5.26 -7.37 -6.35
C ALA A 100 -4.41 -6.56 -7.33
N SER A 101 -4.50 -6.80 -8.63
CA SER A 101 -3.73 -6.05 -9.65
C SER A 101 -4.27 -4.65 -9.89
N ILE A 102 -5.57 -4.42 -9.72
CA ILE A 102 -6.21 -3.12 -10.00
C ILE A 102 -5.57 -1.97 -9.20
N PRO A 103 -5.41 -2.07 -7.87
CA PRO A 103 -4.73 -1.03 -7.09
C PRO A 103 -3.29 -0.77 -7.55
N PHE A 104 -2.56 -1.82 -7.96
CA PHE A 104 -1.19 -1.67 -8.47
C PHE A 104 -1.14 -0.84 -9.75
N PHE A 105 -2.04 -1.06 -10.70
CA PHE A 105 -2.12 -0.23 -11.90
C PHE A 105 -2.46 1.22 -11.56
N LEU A 106 -3.33 1.44 -10.59
CA LEU A 106 -3.67 2.77 -10.12
C LEU A 106 -2.46 3.46 -9.48
N VAL A 107 -1.68 2.76 -8.65
CA VAL A 107 -0.44 3.29 -8.07
C VAL A 107 0.57 3.63 -9.16
N VAL A 108 0.77 2.75 -10.16
CA VAL A 108 1.66 3.03 -11.29
C VAL A 108 1.21 4.28 -12.04
N ALA A 109 -0.08 4.45 -12.30
CA ALA A 109 -0.62 5.65 -12.93
C ALA A 109 -0.35 6.91 -12.10
N LEU A 110 -0.50 6.84 -10.77
CA LEU A 110 -0.18 7.94 -9.86
C LEU A 110 1.31 8.28 -9.81
N LEU A 111 2.19 7.29 -9.99
CA LEU A 111 3.64 7.53 -10.07
C LEU A 111 4.04 8.40 -11.27
N PHE A 112 3.29 8.38 -12.37
CA PHE A 112 3.53 9.31 -13.49
C PHE A 112 3.22 10.77 -13.12
N LEU A 113 2.41 11.01 -12.10
CA LEU A 113 2.13 12.35 -11.56
C LEU A 113 3.14 12.79 -10.50
N TYR A 114 4.07 11.91 -10.13
CA TYR A 114 5.08 12.20 -9.12
C TYR A 114 6.18 13.11 -9.69
N GLU A 115 6.20 14.35 -9.24
CA GLU A 115 7.09 15.39 -9.77
C GLU A 115 8.51 15.38 -9.22
N ILE A 116 8.76 14.67 -8.12
CA ILE A 116 10.06 14.64 -7.46
C ILE A 116 10.98 13.70 -8.26
N ASN A 117 11.88 14.32 -9.00
CA ASN A 117 12.87 13.64 -9.82
C ASN A 117 14.22 13.72 -9.08
N LYS A 118 15.15 12.80 -9.35
CA LYS A 118 16.47 12.75 -8.74
C LYS A 118 17.23 14.08 -8.82
N LYS A 119 17.03 14.87 -9.87
CA LYS A 119 17.60 16.20 -10.00
C LYS A 119 16.98 17.19 -9.01
N LYS A 120 15.67 17.14 -8.84
CA LYS A 120 14.95 17.97 -7.86
C LYS A 120 15.30 17.58 -6.43
N GLU A 121 15.41 16.28 -6.13
CA GLU A 121 15.82 15.76 -4.84
C GLU A 121 17.17 16.35 -4.40
N VAL A 122 18.21 16.23 -5.23
CA VAL A 122 19.54 16.78 -4.95
C VAL A 122 19.51 18.32 -4.80
N GLN A 123 18.71 19.00 -5.60
CA GLN A 123 18.55 20.45 -5.48
C GLN A 123 17.89 20.83 -4.15
N ILE A 124 16.82 20.14 -3.77
CA ILE A 124 16.09 20.36 -2.50
C ILE A 124 17.03 20.14 -1.32
N GLU A 125 17.80 19.05 -1.34
CA GLU A 125 18.74 18.72 -0.28
C GLU A 125 19.82 19.79 -0.12
N MET A 126 20.40 20.26 -1.22
CA MET A 126 21.40 21.35 -1.18
C MET A 126 20.81 22.65 -0.64
N GLU A 127 19.66 23.08 -1.15
CA GLU A 127 19.03 24.33 -0.71
C GLU A 127 18.56 24.26 0.75
N LEU A 128 18.04 23.10 1.19
CA LEU A 128 17.66 22.91 2.60
C LEU A 128 18.88 22.86 3.52
N SER A 129 19.98 22.24 3.09
CA SER A 129 21.22 22.20 3.89
C SER A 129 21.80 23.62 4.10
N GLU A 130 21.77 24.46 3.06
CA GLU A 130 22.18 25.86 3.19
C GLU A 130 21.28 26.68 4.12
N ARG A 131 19.96 26.42 4.09
CA ARG A 131 19.00 27.09 4.99
C ARG A 131 19.14 26.66 6.44
N ARG A 132 19.42 25.35 6.67
CA ARG A 132 19.60 24.79 8.02
C ARG A 132 20.99 25.11 8.61
N GLY A 133 21.97 25.44 7.80
CA GLY A 133 23.33 25.81 8.22
C GLY A 133 23.51 27.30 8.56
N LYS A 134 22.49 28.10 8.34
CA LYS A 134 22.42 29.51 8.74
C LYS A 134 21.57 29.68 9.99
#